data_a4869a7a13641451614cd5cad6795c42
#
_entry.id   a4869a7a13641451614cd5cad6795c42
#
_cell.length_a   1.000
_cell.length_b   1.000
_cell.length_c   1.000
_cell.angle_alpha   90.00
_cell.angle_beta   90.00
_cell.angle_gamma   90.00
#
_symmetry.space_group_name_H-M   'P 1'
#
loop_
_entity.id
_entity.type
_entity.pdbx_description
1 polymer ?
#
loop_
_entity_poly.entity_id
_entity_poly.type
_entity_poly.pdbx_seq_one_letter_code
_entity_poly.pdbx_strand_id
1 'polypeptide(L)'
;LGVTGDEVLPIDIYQKIKNNTLSQVRGTVQADILKEDQAQNTCIFSTEFALRLMGDVQEYFIRQKVQNFYSVSISGYHIAEAGANPITQLAFTLSNGFTYVEYYLSRGMSIDDFGPNLSFFFSNGIDPEYAVIGRVARRIWAKAMKNKYGANKRAQMLKYHIQTSGRSLHAQEIDFNDIRTTLQALYAIYDNCNSLHTNAYDEAITTPTE
;
A
#
# COMPACT_ATOMS: atom_id res chain seq x y z
N LEU A 1 3.74 7.05 28.15
CA LEU A 1 3.83 6.60 29.55
C LEU A 1 5.14 5.86 29.88
N GLY A 2 5.89 5.41 28.86
CA GLY A 2 7.18 4.70 29.04
C GLY A 2 7.07 3.24 29.47
N VAL A 3 5.85 2.71 29.60
CA VAL A 3 5.54 1.32 29.93
C VAL A 3 4.41 0.80 29.06
N THR A 4 4.32 -0.51 28.91
CA THR A 4 3.25 -1.14 28.14
C THR A 4 1.97 -1.30 28.97
N GLY A 5 0.82 -1.43 28.31
CA GLY A 5 -0.47 -1.50 28.98
C GLY A 5 -0.63 -2.73 29.88
N ASP A 6 0.02 -3.84 29.54
CA ASP A 6 0.02 -5.08 30.31
C ASP A 6 0.87 -5.01 31.59
N GLU A 7 1.76 -4.01 31.70
CA GLU A 7 2.53 -3.75 32.93
C GLU A 7 1.74 -2.92 33.96
N VAL A 8 0.76 -2.12 33.51
CA VAL A 8 0.04 -1.16 34.37
C VAL A 8 -1.42 -1.50 34.59
N LEU A 9 -2.00 -2.39 33.81
CA LEU A 9 -3.40 -2.80 33.93
C LEU A 9 -3.52 -4.26 34.37
N PRO A 10 -4.56 -4.62 35.14
CA PRO A 10 -4.92 -6.02 35.33
C PRO A 10 -5.05 -6.74 33.99
N ILE A 11 -4.51 -7.96 33.89
CA ILE A 11 -4.38 -8.68 32.62
C ILE A 11 -5.73 -8.91 31.91
N ASP A 12 -6.79 -9.13 32.63
CA ASP A 12 -8.15 -9.31 32.12
C ASP A 12 -8.67 -8.00 31.48
N ILE A 13 -8.45 -6.88 32.13
CA ILE A 13 -8.81 -5.54 31.62
C ILE A 13 -7.97 -5.23 30.38
N TYR A 14 -6.67 -5.46 30.42
CA TYR A 14 -5.78 -5.26 29.28
C TYR A 14 -6.21 -6.08 28.06
N GLN A 15 -6.49 -7.39 28.24
CA GLN A 15 -6.95 -8.25 27.14
C GLN A 15 -8.28 -7.81 26.55
N LYS A 16 -9.22 -7.39 27.39
CA LYS A 16 -10.51 -6.86 26.92
C LYS A 16 -10.35 -5.61 26.08
N ILE A 17 -9.54 -4.66 26.52
CA ILE A 17 -9.24 -3.42 25.77
C ILE A 17 -8.53 -3.77 24.47
N LYS A 18 -7.49 -4.60 24.51
CA LYS A 18 -6.72 -5.02 23.34
C LYS A 18 -7.62 -5.65 22.27
N ASN A 19 -8.42 -6.63 22.64
CA ASN A 19 -9.31 -7.34 21.69
C ASN A 19 -10.34 -6.40 21.06
N ASN A 20 -10.93 -5.50 21.86
CA ASN A 20 -11.86 -4.51 21.34
C ASN A 20 -11.17 -3.51 20.39
N THR A 21 -9.99 -3.03 20.76
CA THR A 21 -9.23 -2.09 19.95
C THR A 21 -8.80 -2.72 18.62
N LEU A 22 -8.24 -3.92 18.62
CA LEU A 22 -7.76 -4.61 17.41
C LEU A 22 -8.87 -4.85 16.39
N SER A 23 -10.11 -5.07 16.84
CA SER A 23 -11.25 -5.26 15.94
C SER A 23 -11.78 -3.97 15.32
N GLN A 24 -11.44 -2.80 15.86
CA GLN A 24 -12.00 -1.50 15.46
C GLN A 24 -10.96 -0.52 14.88
N VAL A 25 -9.70 -0.68 15.25
CA VAL A 25 -8.63 0.25 14.82
C VAL A 25 -8.49 0.29 13.30
N ARG A 26 -8.21 1.50 12.79
CA ARG A 26 -7.97 1.75 11.36
C ARG A 26 -6.51 2.15 11.16
N GLY A 27 -5.92 1.64 10.11
CA GLY A 27 -4.56 2.00 9.75
C GLY A 27 -3.97 1.09 8.66
N THR A 28 -2.69 1.26 8.44
CA THR A 28 -1.93 0.48 7.46
C THR A 28 -0.53 0.21 8.02
N VAL A 29 -0.07 -1.01 7.92
CA VAL A 29 1.36 -1.30 8.06
C VAL A 29 2.03 -0.85 6.77
N GLN A 30 2.82 0.20 6.85
CA GLN A 30 3.54 0.76 5.69
C GLN A 30 4.85 0.00 5.44
N ALA A 31 4.75 -1.32 5.35
CA ALA A 31 5.85 -2.19 5.03
C ALA A 31 5.56 -2.90 3.73
N ASP A 32 6.47 -2.77 2.77
CA ASP A 32 6.50 -3.56 1.54
C ASP A 32 7.96 -3.95 1.28
N ILE A 33 8.33 -5.12 1.74
CA ILE A 33 9.70 -5.60 1.69
C ILE A 33 10.18 -5.88 0.26
N LEU A 34 9.28 -6.16 -0.67
CA LEU A 34 9.63 -6.44 -2.05
C LEU A 34 10.04 -5.15 -2.78
N LYS A 35 9.34 -4.02 -2.55
CA LYS A 35 9.71 -2.73 -3.13
C LYS A 35 11.00 -2.17 -2.50
N GLU A 36 11.28 -2.48 -1.25
CA GLU A 36 12.52 -2.10 -0.58
C GLU A 36 13.73 -2.64 -1.33
N ASP A 37 13.69 -3.92 -1.68
CA ASP A 37 14.74 -4.57 -2.46
C ASP A 37 14.80 -4.04 -3.91
N GLN A 38 13.64 -3.84 -4.54
CA GLN A 38 13.53 -3.46 -5.95
C GLN A 38 13.87 -1.99 -6.24
N ALA A 39 13.53 -1.08 -5.34
CA ALA A 39 13.53 0.35 -5.63
C ALA A 39 14.35 1.22 -4.68
N GLN A 40 14.63 0.77 -3.48
CA GLN A 40 15.30 1.57 -2.46
C GLN A 40 16.67 1.02 -2.04
N ASN A 41 16.92 -0.28 -2.28
CA ASN A 41 18.16 -0.97 -1.87
C ASN A 41 18.50 -0.73 -0.39
N THR A 42 17.47 -0.67 0.45
CA THR A 42 17.57 -0.39 1.89
C THR A 42 17.32 -1.62 2.75
N CYS A 43 17.13 -2.78 2.13
CA CYS A 43 16.89 -4.05 2.82
C CYS A 43 18.08 -4.44 3.69
N ILE A 44 17.86 -4.49 5.00
CA ILE A 44 18.84 -4.99 5.98
C ILE A 44 18.63 -6.48 6.28
N PHE A 45 17.52 -7.05 5.84
CA PHE A 45 17.17 -8.46 6.01
C PHE A 45 17.07 -9.15 4.64
N SER A 46 17.27 -10.47 4.63
CA SER A 46 16.99 -11.24 3.42
C SER A 46 15.51 -11.17 3.06
N THR A 47 15.18 -11.22 1.77
CA THR A 47 13.80 -11.25 1.27
C THR A 47 13.00 -12.42 1.88
N GLU A 48 13.64 -13.58 2.06
CA GLU A 48 13.01 -14.74 2.69
C GLU A 48 12.60 -14.46 4.14
N PHE A 49 13.50 -13.90 4.96
CA PHE A 49 13.18 -13.53 6.34
C PHE A 49 12.07 -12.48 6.40
N ALA A 50 12.14 -11.47 5.54
CA ALA A 50 11.16 -10.40 5.50
C ALA A 50 9.77 -10.92 5.08
N LEU A 51 9.68 -11.85 4.12
CA LEU A 51 8.42 -12.51 3.76
C LEU A 51 7.85 -13.34 4.92
N ARG A 52 8.71 -14.02 5.68
CA ARG A 52 8.28 -14.76 6.88
C ARG A 52 7.65 -13.81 7.91
N LEU A 53 8.30 -12.68 8.17
CA LEU A 53 7.79 -11.65 9.08
C LEU A 53 6.42 -11.12 8.62
N MET A 54 6.28 -10.81 7.33
CA MET A 54 5.01 -10.37 6.77
C MET A 54 3.92 -11.43 6.90
N GLY A 55 4.28 -12.71 6.73
CA GLY A 55 3.37 -13.82 6.96
C GLY A 55 2.91 -13.93 8.42
N ASP A 56 3.83 -13.76 9.37
CA ASP A 56 3.51 -13.79 10.81
C ASP A 56 2.55 -12.65 11.19
N VAL A 57 2.77 -11.44 10.64
CA VAL A 57 1.86 -10.30 10.80
C VAL A 57 0.48 -10.63 10.24
N GLN A 58 0.40 -11.22 9.06
CA GLN A 58 -0.88 -11.57 8.43
C GLN A 58 -1.62 -12.66 9.22
N GLU A 59 -0.94 -13.69 9.70
CA GLU A 59 -1.55 -14.70 10.57
C GLU A 59 -2.09 -14.10 11.86
N TYR A 60 -1.35 -13.17 12.45
CA TYR A 60 -1.81 -12.43 13.62
C TYR A 60 -3.09 -11.65 13.32
N PHE A 61 -3.16 -10.95 12.18
CA PHE A 61 -4.34 -10.20 11.76
C PHE A 61 -5.56 -11.10 11.61
N ILE A 62 -5.40 -12.28 11.00
CA ILE A 62 -6.48 -13.25 10.85
C ILE A 62 -6.95 -13.74 12.22
N ARG A 63 -6.03 -14.16 13.09
CA ARG A 63 -6.35 -14.65 14.45
C ARG A 63 -7.07 -13.61 15.31
N GLN A 64 -6.67 -12.34 15.20
CA GLN A 64 -7.27 -11.23 15.96
C GLN A 64 -8.50 -10.61 15.28
N LYS A 65 -8.91 -11.15 14.13
CA LYS A 65 -10.06 -10.63 13.34
C LYS A 65 -9.93 -9.13 13.02
N VAL A 66 -8.72 -8.67 12.70
CA VAL A 66 -8.45 -7.28 12.33
C VAL A 66 -9.11 -6.99 10.98
N GLN A 67 -10.05 -6.04 10.94
CA GLN A 67 -10.89 -5.81 9.75
C GLN A 67 -10.56 -4.51 9.01
N ASN A 68 -10.19 -3.46 9.73
CA ASN A 68 -10.05 -2.10 9.19
C ASN A 68 -8.59 -1.65 9.12
N PHE A 69 -7.66 -2.58 9.19
CA PHE A 69 -6.23 -2.31 9.15
C PHE A 69 -5.60 -3.11 8.01
N TYR A 70 -4.83 -2.45 7.15
CA TYR A 70 -4.11 -3.13 6.09
C TYR A 70 -2.79 -3.69 6.61
N SER A 71 -2.51 -4.93 6.28
CA SER A 71 -1.31 -5.65 6.73
C SER A 71 -0.06 -5.28 5.92
N VAL A 72 -0.24 -4.75 4.73
CA VAL A 72 0.82 -4.33 3.82
C VAL A 72 0.31 -3.22 2.90
N SER A 73 1.19 -2.30 2.52
CA SER A 73 0.96 -1.32 1.46
C SER A 73 1.87 -1.66 0.29
N ILE A 74 1.36 -2.46 -0.66
CA ILE A 74 2.11 -2.93 -1.83
C ILE A 74 2.36 -1.73 -2.75
N SER A 75 3.63 -1.29 -2.81
CA SER A 75 3.96 0.03 -3.29
C SER A 75 4.63 0.03 -4.67
N GLY A 76 3.91 0.59 -5.65
CA GLY A 76 4.47 1.01 -6.93
C GLY A 76 5.05 2.42 -6.92
N TYR A 77 4.70 3.24 -5.91
CA TYR A 77 5.19 4.61 -5.81
C TYR A 77 6.72 4.68 -5.90
N HIS A 78 7.42 3.94 -5.05
CA HIS A 78 8.88 3.95 -5.01
C HIS A 78 9.50 3.40 -6.29
N ILE A 79 8.86 2.43 -6.95
CA ILE A 79 9.29 1.88 -8.24
C ILE A 79 9.19 2.96 -9.33
N ALA A 80 8.12 3.75 -9.34
CA ALA A 80 7.96 4.88 -10.25
C ALA A 80 8.98 6.00 -9.96
N GLU A 81 9.17 6.35 -8.69
CA GLU A 81 10.15 7.37 -8.29
C GLU A 81 11.61 6.94 -8.62
N ALA A 82 11.90 5.64 -8.63
CA ALA A 82 13.17 5.07 -9.10
C ALA A 82 13.34 5.08 -10.64
N GLY A 83 12.31 5.50 -11.39
CA GLY A 83 12.40 5.71 -12.84
C GLY A 83 11.49 4.86 -13.72
N ALA A 84 10.65 4.00 -13.14
CA ALA A 84 9.73 3.18 -13.92
C ALA A 84 8.65 4.04 -14.62
N ASN A 85 8.29 3.64 -15.84
CA ASN A 85 7.12 4.19 -16.52
C ASN A 85 5.81 3.61 -15.93
N PRO A 86 4.63 4.16 -16.28
CA PRO A 86 3.35 3.71 -15.72
C PRO A 86 3.09 2.21 -15.88
N ILE A 87 3.41 1.65 -17.05
CA ILE A 87 3.19 0.22 -17.34
C ILE A 87 4.09 -0.66 -16.47
N THR A 88 5.35 -0.31 -16.36
CA THR A 88 6.34 -1.04 -15.52
C THR A 88 5.98 -0.92 -14.04
N GLN A 89 5.58 0.28 -13.59
CA GLN A 89 5.09 0.47 -12.22
C GLN A 89 3.94 -0.49 -11.90
N LEU A 90 2.92 -0.51 -12.77
CA LEU A 90 1.76 -1.37 -12.57
C LEU A 90 2.14 -2.85 -12.58
N ALA A 91 2.96 -3.27 -13.54
CA ALA A 91 3.37 -4.66 -13.68
C ALA A 91 4.11 -5.17 -12.44
N PHE A 92 5.11 -4.44 -11.96
CA PHE A 92 5.87 -4.83 -10.75
C PHE A 92 5.01 -4.78 -9.49
N THR A 93 4.17 -3.77 -9.34
CA THR A 93 3.30 -3.66 -8.17
C THR A 93 2.32 -4.84 -8.09
N LEU A 94 1.68 -5.21 -9.20
CA LEU A 94 0.79 -6.36 -9.21
C LEU A 94 1.54 -7.69 -9.04
N SER A 95 2.75 -7.81 -9.60
CA SER A 95 3.60 -8.99 -9.38
C SER A 95 3.96 -9.15 -7.90
N ASN A 96 4.31 -8.06 -7.22
CA ASN A 96 4.54 -8.07 -5.78
C ASN A 96 3.28 -8.47 -5.01
N GLY A 97 2.11 -7.95 -5.41
CA GLY A 97 0.83 -8.35 -4.83
C GLY A 97 0.56 -9.84 -4.96
N PHE A 98 0.78 -10.41 -6.13
CA PHE A 98 0.63 -11.85 -6.34
C PHE A 98 1.68 -12.67 -5.59
N THR A 99 2.89 -12.16 -5.40
CA THR A 99 3.91 -12.82 -4.57
C THR A 99 3.46 -12.93 -3.12
N TYR A 100 2.89 -11.88 -2.53
CA TYR A 100 2.29 -11.96 -1.20
C TYR A 100 1.14 -12.96 -1.14
N VAL A 101 0.24 -12.94 -2.13
CA VAL A 101 -0.87 -13.89 -2.21
C VAL A 101 -0.38 -15.34 -2.22
N GLU A 102 0.54 -15.68 -3.12
CA GLU A 102 1.10 -17.04 -3.24
C GLU A 102 1.82 -17.45 -1.94
N TYR A 103 2.57 -16.53 -1.34
CA TYR A 103 3.27 -16.81 -0.10
C TYR A 103 2.31 -17.09 1.07
N TYR A 104 1.26 -16.29 1.24
CA TYR A 104 0.28 -16.49 2.30
C TYR A 104 -0.54 -17.77 2.09
N LEU A 105 -0.89 -18.09 0.84
CA LEU A 105 -1.53 -19.35 0.49
C LEU A 105 -0.62 -20.55 0.80
N SER A 106 0.68 -20.47 0.53
CA SER A 106 1.65 -21.53 0.84
C SER A 106 1.79 -21.80 2.34
N ARG A 107 1.44 -20.82 3.18
CA ARG A 107 1.37 -20.95 4.63
C ARG A 107 0.03 -21.51 5.12
N GLY A 108 -0.90 -21.85 4.22
CA GLY A 108 -2.22 -22.40 4.56
C GLY A 108 -3.27 -21.36 4.94
N MET A 109 -3.02 -20.06 4.72
CA MET A 109 -4.04 -19.02 4.95
C MET A 109 -5.10 -19.04 3.84
N SER A 110 -6.35 -18.72 4.18
CA SER A 110 -7.43 -18.57 3.20
C SER A 110 -7.34 -17.21 2.50
N ILE A 111 -7.48 -17.20 1.17
CA ILE A 111 -7.51 -15.97 0.37
C ILE A 111 -8.59 -14.98 0.83
N ASP A 112 -9.70 -15.47 1.33
CA ASP A 112 -10.82 -14.66 1.79
C ASP A 112 -10.58 -14.01 3.15
N ASP A 113 -9.68 -14.58 3.95
CA ASP A 113 -9.31 -14.04 5.26
C ASP A 113 -8.27 -12.90 5.14
N PHE A 114 -7.27 -13.04 4.27
CA PHE A 114 -6.21 -12.03 4.15
C PHE A 114 -6.41 -11.06 2.98
N GLY A 115 -7.05 -11.45 1.90
CA GLY A 115 -7.22 -10.62 0.72
C GLY A 115 -7.76 -9.20 1.02
N PRO A 116 -8.76 -9.05 1.90
CA PRO A 116 -9.26 -7.73 2.30
C PRO A 116 -8.26 -6.84 3.05
N ASN A 117 -7.19 -7.40 3.62
CA ASN A 117 -6.15 -6.66 4.35
C ASN A 117 -5.02 -6.15 3.43
N LEU A 118 -5.02 -6.53 2.15
CA LEU A 118 -4.05 -6.03 1.19
C LEU A 118 -4.47 -4.66 0.66
N SER A 119 -3.51 -3.74 0.59
CA SER A 119 -3.69 -2.44 -0.05
C SER A 119 -2.54 -2.14 -0.99
N PHE A 120 -2.76 -1.21 -1.90
CA PHE A 120 -1.80 -0.82 -2.93
C PHE A 120 -1.50 0.66 -2.86
N PHE A 121 -0.35 1.04 -3.38
CA PHE A 121 0.10 2.42 -3.40
C PHE A 121 0.76 2.71 -4.74
N PHE A 122 0.23 3.69 -5.50
CA PHE A 122 0.77 4.09 -6.79
C PHE A 122 1.18 5.56 -6.79
N SER A 123 2.14 5.87 -7.67
CA SER A 123 2.48 7.24 -8.05
C SER A 123 1.67 7.65 -9.28
N ASN A 124 1.22 8.91 -9.30
CA ASN A 124 0.73 9.55 -10.51
C ASN A 124 1.71 10.61 -10.98
N GLY A 125 2.26 10.42 -12.17
CA GLY A 125 3.00 11.42 -12.92
C GLY A 125 2.11 12.21 -13.88
N ILE A 126 2.71 12.82 -14.90
CA ILE A 126 2.02 13.67 -15.89
C ILE A 126 1.55 12.86 -17.12
N ASP A 127 2.16 11.70 -17.37
CA ASP A 127 1.83 10.88 -18.53
C ASP A 127 0.35 10.46 -18.52
N PRO A 128 -0.34 10.47 -19.66
CA PRO A 128 -1.78 10.22 -19.73
C PRO A 128 -2.19 8.82 -19.27
N GLU A 129 -1.29 7.85 -19.30
CA GLU A 129 -1.52 6.48 -18.81
C GLU A 129 -1.88 6.46 -17.32
N TYR A 130 -1.41 7.43 -16.54
CA TYR A 130 -1.76 7.54 -15.14
C TYR A 130 -3.27 7.78 -14.90
N ALA A 131 -3.98 8.33 -15.88
CA ALA A 131 -5.43 8.53 -15.77
C ALA A 131 -6.24 7.23 -15.69
N VAL A 132 -5.62 6.07 -15.98
CA VAL A 132 -6.29 4.77 -16.04
C VAL A 132 -5.59 3.69 -15.22
N ILE A 133 -4.48 3.99 -14.57
CA ILE A 133 -3.65 2.98 -13.88
C ILE A 133 -4.45 2.20 -12.83
N GLY A 134 -5.27 2.88 -12.04
CA GLY A 134 -6.07 2.25 -10.98
C GLY A 134 -7.19 1.36 -11.52
N ARG A 135 -7.91 1.80 -12.57
CA ARG A 135 -8.97 0.97 -13.17
C ARG A 135 -8.41 -0.27 -13.86
N VAL A 136 -7.23 -0.17 -14.47
CA VAL A 136 -6.53 -1.32 -15.05
C VAL A 136 -6.07 -2.25 -13.94
N ALA A 137 -5.45 -1.72 -12.88
CA ALA A 137 -5.05 -2.49 -11.71
C ALA A 137 -6.23 -3.27 -11.11
N ARG A 138 -7.35 -2.60 -10.85
CA ARG A 138 -8.57 -3.23 -10.31
C ARG A 138 -9.09 -4.34 -11.22
N ARG A 139 -9.07 -4.13 -12.53
CA ARG A 139 -9.56 -5.13 -13.48
C ARG A 139 -8.68 -6.37 -13.52
N ILE A 140 -7.35 -6.21 -13.55
CA ILE A 140 -6.40 -7.32 -13.56
C ILE A 140 -6.50 -8.08 -12.24
N TRP A 141 -6.46 -7.36 -11.11
CA TRP A 141 -6.55 -7.95 -9.79
C TRP A 141 -7.83 -8.76 -9.59
N ALA A 142 -8.99 -8.17 -9.87
CA ALA A 142 -10.27 -8.84 -9.70
C ALA A 142 -10.39 -10.11 -10.56
N LYS A 143 -9.89 -10.09 -11.81
CA LYS A 143 -9.87 -11.26 -12.68
C LYS A 143 -8.96 -12.37 -12.14
N ALA A 144 -7.75 -12.02 -11.71
CA ALA A 144 -6.81 -12.98 -11.15
C ALA A 144 -7.35 -13.59 -9.84
N MET A 145 -7.80 -12.74 -8.92
CA MET A 145 -8.36 -13.18 -7.63
C MET A 145 -9.56 -14.11 -7.81
N LYS A 146 -10.44 -13.79 -8.74
CA LYS A 146 -11.60 -14.63 -9.04
C LYS A 146 -11.21 -15.95 -9.73
N ASN A 147 -10.45 -15.87 -10.83
CA ASN A 147 -10.28 -17.01 -11.74
C ASN A 147 -9.16 -17.95 -11.31
N LYS A 148 -8.09 -17.41 -10.72
CA LYS A 148 -6.94 -18.23 -10.26
C LYS A 148 -7.10 -18.69 -8.82
N TYR A 149 -7.58 -17.80 -7.94
CA TYR A 149 -7.59 -18.07 -6.49
C TYR A 149 -8.98 -18.35 -5.91
N GLY A 150 -10.05 -18.21 -6.69
CA GLY A 150 -11.42 -18.49 -6.23
C GLY A 150 -11.93 -17.53 -5.15
N ALA A 151 -11.30 -16.36 -5.02
CA ALA A 151 -11.58 -15.39 -3.98
C ALA A 151 -13.00 -14.84 -4.03
N ASN A 152 -13.57 -14.52 -2.88
CA ASN A 152 -14.86 -13.85 -2.75
C ASN A 152 -14.83 -12.39 -3.27
N LYS A 153 -15.99 -11.76 -3.38
CA LYS A 153 -16.10 -10.38 -3.91
C LYS A 153 -15.27 -9.36 -3.12
N ARG A 154 -15.15 -9.52 -1.81
CA ARG A 154 -14.41 -8.60 -0.95
C ARG A 154 -12.90 -8.68 -1.21
N ALA A 155 -12.36 -9.88 -1.34
CA ALA A 155 -10.95 -10.11 -1.67
C ALA A 155 -10.59 -9.72 -3.12
N GLN A 156 -11.58 -9.68 -4.04
CA GLN A 156 -11.39 -9.19 -5.42
C GLN A 156 -11.24 -7.66 -5.51
N MET A 157 -11.59 -6.91 -4.46
CA MET A 157 -11.52 -5.45 -4.47
C MET A 157 -10.09 -4.98 -4.21
N LEU A 158 -9.44 -4.44 -5.24
CA LEU A 158 -8.17 -3.74 -5.07
C LEU A 158 -8.44 -2.33 -4.54
N LYS A 159 -7.85 -2.01 -3.39
CA LYS A 159 -7.88 -0.68 -2.77
C LYS A 159 -6.51 -0.05 -2.89
N TYR A 160 -6.45 1.22 -3.27
CA TYR A 160 -5.17 1.88 -3.46
C TYR A 160 -5.17 3.34 -3.06
N HIS A 161 -4.03 3.74 -2.57
CA HIS A 161 -3.64 5.12 -2.33
C HIS A 161 -2.89 5.65 -3.55
N ILE A 162 -3.04 6.92 -3.86
CA ILE A 162 -2.22 7.65 -4.83
C ILE A 162 -1.44 8.74 -4.12
N GLN A 163 -0.18 8.88 -4.48
CA GLN A 163 0.59 10.08 -4.24
C GLN A 163 1.04 10.67 -5.58
N THR A 164 0.95 11.99 -5.71
CA THR A 164 1.49 12.69 -6.88
C THR A 164 3.01 12.51 -6.93
N SER A 165 3.57 12.39 -8.14
CA SER A 165 4.99 12.10 -8.31
C SER A 165 5.90 13.27 -7.94
N GLY A 166 6.83 13.05 -7.00
CA GLY A 166 7.86 14.02 -6.65
C GLY A 166 8.84 14.27 -7.81
N ARG A 167 9.09 13.27 -8.66
CA ARG A 167 9.95 13.39 -9.85
C ARG A 167 9.44 14.37 -10.89
N SER A 168 8.15 14.65 -10.91
CA SER A 168 7.55 15.60 -11.85
C SER A 168 7.67 17.04 -11.41
N LEU A 169 8.14 17.31 -10.20
CA LEU A 169 8.37 18.65 -9.69
C LEU A 169 9.70 19.22 -10.20
N HIS A 170 9.69 20.49 -10.56
CA HIS A 170 10.86 21.21 -11.08
C HIS A 170 11.21 22.39 -10.21
N ALA A 171 12.48 22.49 -9.80
CA ALA A 171 12.99 23.61 -9.01
C ALA A 171 13.06 24.92 -9.81
N GLN A 172 13.34 24.82 -11.10
CA GLN A 172 13.51 26.00 -11.99
C GLN A 172 12.18 26.64 -12.40
N GLU A 173 11.11 25.87 -12.47
CA GLU A 173 9.77 26.29 -12.86
C GLU A 173 8.80 26.02 -11.70
N ILE A 174 9.18 26.48 -10.52
CA ILE A 174 8.54 26.12 -9.26
C ILE A 174 7.06 26.48 -9.23
N ASP A 175 6.67 27.65 -9.75
CA ASP A 175 5.27 28.10 -9.76
C ASP A 175 4.36 27.19 -10.59
N PHE A 176 4.91 26.50 -11.60
CA PHE A 176 4.16 25.52 -12.38
C PHE A 176 3.95 24.18 -11.68
N ASN A 177 4.59 23.94 -10.54
CA ASN A 177 4.43 22.70 -9.82
C ASN A 177 2.99 22.53 -9.29
N ASP A 178 2.30 23.60 -8.96
CA ASP A 178 0.88 23.55 -8.58
C ASP A 178 0.00 23.02 -9.72
N ILE A 179 0.30 23.44 -10.95
CA ILE A 179 -0.42 22.96 -12.14
C ILE A 179 -0.11 21.47 -12.37
N ARG A 180 1.16 21.06 -12.26
CA ARG A 180 1.57 19.66 -12.42
C ARG A 180 0.91 18.77 -11.37
N THR A 181 0.97 19.17 -10.11
CA THR A 181 0.36 18.46 -8.99
C THR A 181 -1.17 18.38 -9.12
N THR A 182 -1.81 19.48 -9.53
CA THR A 182 -3.26 19.53 -9.78
C THR A 182 -3.67 18.55 -10.86
N LEU A 183 -2.95 18.47 -11.99
CA LEU A 183 -3.24 17.52 -13.06
C LEU A 183 -3.11 16.07 -12.59
N GLN A 184 -2.06 15.76 -11.85
CA GLN A 184 -1.84 14.43 -11.28
C GLN A 184 -2.93 14.05 -10.27
N ALA A 185 -3.37 15.00 -9.44
CA ALA A 185 -4.48 14.81 -8.52
C ALA A 185 -5.81 14.56 -9.25
N LEU A 186 -6.08 15.28 -10.33
CA LEU A 186 -7.26 15.06 -11.17
C LEU A 186 -7.27 13.67 -11.78
N TYR A 187 -6.14 13.15 -12.26
CA TYR A 187 -6.04 11.78 -12.72
C TYR A 187 -6.45 10.77 -11.64
N ALA A 188 -5.96 10.98 -10.41
CA ALA A 188 -6.29 10.11 -9.29
C ALA A 188 -7.79 10.15 -8.94
N ILE A 189 -8.39 11.34 -8.93
CA ILE A 189 -9.82 11.55 -8.62
C ILE A 189 -10.70 10.89 -9.68
N TYR A 190 -10.42 11.13 -10.96
CA TYR A 190 -11.20 10.55 -12.06
C TYR A 190 -11.01 9.03 -12.21
N ASP A 191 -9.90 8.49 -11.70
CA ASP A 191 -9.66 7.06 -11.64
C ASP A 191 -10.20 6.40 -10.35
N ASN A 192 -10.91 7.17 -9.52
CA ASN A 192 -11.54 6.72 -8.27
C ASN A 192 -10.56 6.07 -7.28
N CYS A 193 -9.43 6.71 -6.97
CA CYS A 193 -8.55 6.26 -5.91
C CYS A 193 -9.27 6.26 -4.55
N ASN A 194 -8.83 5.42 -3.62
CA ASN A 194 -9.42 5.36 -2.28
C ASN A 194 -8.93 6.50 -1.39
N SER A 195 -7.71 6.96 -1.60
CA SER A 195 -7.12 8.11 -0.91
C SER A 195 -6.05 8.75 -1.79
N LEU A 196 -5.79 10.02 -1.56
CA LEU A 196 -4.88 10.84 -2.33
C LEU A 196 -4.02 11.68 -1.40
N HIS A 197 -2.72 11.75 -1.71
CA HIS A 197 -1.78 12.70 -1.17
C HIS A 197 -1.18 13.52 -2.31
N THR A 198 -1.07 14.83 -2.12
CA THR A 198 -0.48 15.75 -3.10
C THR A 198 0.79 16.36 -2.53
N ASN A 199 1.80 16.53 -3.37
CA ASN A 199 3.00 17.26 -3.00
C ASN A 199 2.72 18.76 -2.99
N ALA A 200 3.43 19.52 -2.14
CA ALA A 200 3.46 20.97 -2.22
C ALA A 200 4.34 21.43 -3.40
N TYR A 201 4.09 22.63 -3.92
CA TYR A 201 4.83 23.17 -5.07
C TYR A 201 6.33 23.35 -4.79
N ASP A 202 6.66 23.66 -3.55
CA ASP A 202 8.03 23.96 -3.09
C ASP A 202 8.82 22.72 -2.63
N GLU A 203 8.23 21.52 -2.61
CA GLU A 203 8.93 20.28 -2.27
C GLU A 203 10.08 19.94 -3.22
N ALA A 204 10.13 20.60 -4.40
CA ALA A 204 11.27 20.49 -5.31
C ALA A 204 12.57 21.09 -4.74
N ILE A 205 12.49 21.96 -3.72
CA ILE A 205 13.63 22.70 -3.15
C ILE A 205 13.77 22.47 -1.65
N THR A 206 12.66 22.39 -0.94
CA THR A 206 12.65 22.39 0.54
C THR A 206 11.52 21.51 1.10
N THR A 207 11.46 21.38 2.42
CA THR A 207 10.25 20.91 3.09
C THR A 207 9.14 21.95 2.92
N PRO A 208 7.86 21.50 2.78
CA PRO A 208 6.74 22.40 2.61
C PRO A 208 6.71 23.52 3.67
N THR A 209 6.44 24.73 3.21
CA THR A 209 6.22 25.90 4.08
C THR A 209 4.73 26.13 4.32
N GLU A 210 4.40 26.98 5.32
CA GLU A 210 3.00 27.34 5.62
C GLU A 210 2.35 28.12 4.47
#